data_c6c5621137835dac0002b95fc83454b3
#
_entry.id   c6c5621137835dac0002b95fc83454b3
#
_cell.length_a   1.000
_cell.length_b   1.000
_cell.length_c   1.000
_cell.angle_alpha   90.00
_cell.angle_beta   90.00
_cell.angle_gamma   90.00
#
_symmetry.space_group_name_H-M   'P 1'
#
loop_
_entity.id
_entity.type
_entity.pdbx_description
1 polymer ?
#
loop_
_entity_poly.entity_id
_entity_poly.type
_entity_poly.pdbx_seq_one_letter_code
_entity_poly.pdbx_strand_id
1 'polypeptide(L)'
;QYALPKPSLFAKAGHIQAVKDVSFQLTAGKSMGIVGESGSGKSTLARLVMALEKPTQGKVFFNGKNLNALPQDQLRLARSDFQMVFQDPYGSLDPRQKVLRIVTEPLHSTLNSGSGQGLSAQDLKDRAAFALTEVGLRASDLDKYPHEFSGGQRQRIAIARALITRPSLIVADEPVSALDVSVQAQVL
;
A
#
# COMPACT_ATOMS: atom_id res chain seq x y z
N GLN A 1 -1.62 -1.98 -20.58
CA GLN A 1 -1.37 -3.15 -21.42
C GLN A 1 -0.04 -3.77 -21.04
N TYR A 2 -0.01 -5.09 -20.93
CA TYR A 2 1.23 -5.85 -20.67
C TYR A 2 1.63 -6.57 -21.97
N ALA A 3 2.93 -6.48 -22.31
CA ALA A 3 3.46 -7.21 -23.44
C ALA A 3 3.59 -8.70 -23.07
N LEU A 4 3.11 -9.59 -23.93
CA LEU A 4 3.35 -11.01 -23.82
C LEU A 4 4.75 -11.38 -24.34
N PRO A 5 5.38 -12.45 -23.81
CA PRO A 5 6.60 -12.96 -24.37
C PRO A 5 6.42 -13.25 -25.88
N LYS A 6 7.40 -12.88 -26.70
CA LYS A 6 7.36 -13.17 -28.12
C LYS A 6 7.50 -14.68 -28.33
N PRO A 7 6.60 -15.34 -29.05
CA PRO A 7 6.71 -16.78 -29.33
C PRO A 7 7.87 -17.11 -30.28
N SER A 8 8.40 -16.12 -31.02
CA SER A 8 9.62 -16.23 -31.83
C SER A 8 10.26 -14.85 -32.04
N LEU A 9 11.52 -14.82 -32.49
CA LEU A 9 12.29 -13.58 -32.79
C LEU A 9 11.59 -12.65 -33.79
N PHE A 10 10.76 -13.18 -34.69
CA PHE A 10 10.06 -12.43 -35.73
C PHE A 10 8.57 -12.20 -35.46
N ALA A 11 8.02 -12.72 -34.36
CA ALA A 11 6.62 -12.54 -34.02
C ALA A 11 6.38 -11.18 -33.35
N LYS A 12 5.25 -10.53 -33.67
CA LYS A 12 4.79 -9.37 -32.94
C LYS A 12 4.43 -9.77 -31.52
N ALA A 13 4.88 -9.00 -30.54
CA ALA A 13 4.48 -9.21 -29.15
C ALA A 13 2.95 -9.02 -29.03
N GLY A 14 2.26 -10.01 -28.50
CA GLY A 14 0.87 -9.85 -28.10
C GLY A 14 0.78 -8.89 -26.90
N HIS A 15 -0.35 -8.22 -26.73
CA HIS A 15 -0.61 -7.37 -25.57
C HIS A 15 -1.88 -7.84 -24.85
N ILE A 16 -1.82 -7.94 -23.55
CA ILE A 16 -3.00 -8.13 -22.70
C ILE A 16 -3.42 -6.77 -22.17
N GLN A 17 -4.69 -6.43 -22.36
CA GLN A 17 -5.31 -5.23 -21.80
C GLN A 17 -5.97 -5.62 -20.46
N ALA A 18 -5.25 -5.45 -19.34
CA ALA A 18 -5.73 -5.85 -18.02
C ALA A 18 -6.82 -4.90 -17.48
N VAL A 19 -6.79 -3.62 -17.87
CA VAL A 19 -7.80 -2.61 -17.51
C VAL A 19 -8.20 -1.86 -18.76
N LYS A 20 -9.51 -1.71 -19.01
CA LYS A 20 -10.04 -1.05 -20.20
C LYS A 20 -11.13 -0.05 -19.80
N ASP A 21 -11.00 1.19 -20.29
CA ASP A 21 -12.01 2.26 -20.22
C ASP A 21 -12.64 2.44 -18.83
N VAL A 22 -11.80 2.44 -17.78
CA VAL A 22 -12.23 2.65 -16.40
C VAL A 22 -12.07 4.12 -16.03
N SER A 23 -13.17 4.75 -15.59
CA SER A 23 -13.17 6.12 -15.07
C SER A 23 -14.02 6.18 -13.81
N PHE A 24 -13.50 6.75 -12.74
CA PHE A 24 -14.23 6.98 -11.49
C PHE A 24 -13.62 8.14 -10.71
N GLN A 25 -14.37 8.62 -9.74
CA GLN A 25 -13.92 9.63 -8.79
C GLN A 25 -14.26 9.17 -7.38
N LEU A 26 -13.31 9.32 -6.47
CA LEU A 26 -13.51 9.11 -5.04
C LEU A 26 -13.39 10.44 -4.32
N THR A 27 -14.40 10.77 -3.54
CA THR A 27 -14.44 12.00 -2.73
C THR A 27 -13.90 11.71 -1.33
N ALA A 28 -13.21 12.69 -0.72
CA ALA A 28 -12.71 12.58 0.64
C ALA A 28 -13.82 12.18 1.63
N GLY A 29 -13.49 11.30 2.58
CA GLY A 29 -14.44 10.74 3.55
C GLY A 29 -15.41 9.70 2.99
N LYS A 30 -15.22 9.23 1.74
CA LYS A 30 -16.01 8.17 1.13
C LYS A 30 -15.17 6.93 0.90
N SER A 31 -15.82 5.76 0.95
CA SER A 31 -15.24 4.48 0.58
C SER A 31 -15.81 3.99 -0.74
N MET A 32 -15.02 3.25 -1.51
CA MET A 32 -15.42 2.62 -2.77
C MET A 32 -14.95 1.17 -2.78
N GLY A 33 -15.86 0.23 -3.00
CA GLY A 33 -15.55 -1.18 -3.23
C GLY A 33 -15.45 -1.47 -4.73
N ILE A 34 -14.39 -2.18 -5.14
CA ILE A 34 -14.21 -2.67 -6.50
C ILE A 34 -14.34 -4.19 -6.48
N VAL A 35 -15.38 -4.71 -7.14
CA VAL A 35 -15.72 -6.12 -7.17
C VAL A 35 -15.52 -6.68 -8.58
N GLY A 36 -15.10 -7.91 -8.68
CA GLY A 36 -14.90 -8.61 -9.95
C GLY A 36 -14.21 -9.96 -9.73
N GLU A 37 -14.27 -10.82 -10.73
CA GLU A 37 -13.66 -12.15 -10.70
C GLU A 37 -12.13 -12.08 -10.56
N SER A 38 -11.51 -13.23 -10.21
CA SER A 38 -10.05 -13.33 -10.22
C SER A 38 -9.53 -13.07 -11.62
N GLY A 39 -8.45 -12.28 -11.75
CA GLY A 39 -7.89 -11.88 -13.04
C GLY A 39 -8.63 -10.75 -13.75
N SER A 40 -9.70 -10.17 -13.20
CA SER A 40 -10.44 -9.05 -13.82
C SER A 40 -9.69 -7.71 -13.84
N GLY A 41 -8.49 -7.63 -13.26
CA GLY A 41 -7.65 -6.44 -13.27
C GLY A 41 -7.74 -5.56 -12.03
N LYS A 42 -8.38 -6.01 -10.93
CA LYS A 42 -8.50 -5.24 -9.67
C LYS A 42 -7.16 -4.79 -9.13
N SER A 43 -6.22 -5.73 -8.95
CA SER A 43 -4.87 -5.41 -8.43
C SER A 43 -4.07 -4.55 -9.41
N THR A 44 -4.27 -4.71 -10.73
CA THR A 44 -3.68 -3.81 -11.72
C THR A 44 -4.23 -2.39 -11.56
N LEU A 45 -5.54 -2.24 -11.38
CA LEU A 45 -6.16 -0.94 -11.16
C LEU A 45 -5.64 -0.30 -9.86
N ALA A 46 -5.53 -1.08 -8.76
CA ALA A 46 -4.95 -0.61 -7.52
C ALA A 46 -3.51 -0.09 -7.72
N ARG A 47 -2.65 -0.81 -8.44
CA ARG A 47 -1.28 -0.37 -8.76
C ARG A 47 -1.23 0.89 -9.61
N LEU A 48 -2.16 1.05 -10.56
CA LEU A 48 -2.28 2.28 -11.37
C LEU A 48 -2.69 3.47 -10.51
N VAL A 49 -3.69 3.30 -9.61
CA VAL A 49 -4.14 4.34 -8.67
C VAL A 49 -3.00 4.77 -7.76
N MET A 50 -2.20 3.82 -7.27
CA MET A 50 -1.02 4.06 -6.42
C MET A 50 0.20 4.59 -7.18
N ALA A 51 0.08 4.85 -8.49
CA ALA A 51 1.19 5.22 -9.37
C ALA A 51 2.43 4.31 -9.21
N LEU A 52 2.22 3.02 -8.89
CA LEU A 52 3.24 1.98 -8.92
C LEU A 52 3.52 1.54 -10.37
N GLU A 53 2.52 1.67 -11.23
CA GLU A 53 2.59 1.43 -12.67
C GLU A 53 2.04 2.65 -13.41
N LYS A 54 2.57 2.90 -14.60
CA LYS A 54 2.05 3.97 -15.47
C LYS A 54 0.95 3.41 -16.37
N PRO A 55 -0.22 4.06 -16.48
CA PRO A 55 -1.23 3.65 -17.43
C PRO A 55 -0.70 3.84 -18.87
N THR A 56 -1.06 2.93 -19.78
CA THR A 56 -0.75 3.06 -21.22
C THR A 56 -1.49 4.26 -21.82
N GLN A 57 -2.71 4.49 -21.36
CA GLN A 57 -3.56 5.63 -21.69
C GLN A 57 -4.34 6.07 -20.46
N GLY A 58 -4.78 7.33 -20.42
CA GLY A 58 -5.49 7.89 -19.29
C GLY A 58 -4.57 8.56 -18.27
N LYS A 59 -5.15 9.03 -17.19
CA LYS A 59 -4.47 9.81 -16.16
C LYS A 59 -5.03 9.45 -14.78
N VAL A 60 -4.18 9.50 -13.77
CA VAL A 60 -4.56 9.34 -12.37
C VAL A 60 -4.33 10.66 -11.65
N PHE A 61 -5.38 11.21 -11.06
CA PHE A 61 -5.32 12.44 -10.29
C PHE A 61 -5.48 12.14 -8.79
N PHE A 62 -4.65 12.76 -7.98
CA PHE A 62 -4.77 12.76 -6.53
C PHE A 62 -4.65 14.20 -6.03
N ASN A 63 -5.66 14.69 -5.31
CA ASN A 63 -5.73 16.08 -4.86
C ASN A 63 -5.45 17.09 -5.98
N GLY A 64 -6.04 16.88 -7.16
CA GLY A 64 -5.88 17.73 -8.34
C GLY A 64 -4.54 17.59 -9.09
N LYS A 65 -3.59 16.79 -8.59
CA LYS A 65 -2.29 16.58 -9.23
C LYS A 65 -2.31 15.30 -10.06
N ASN A 66 -1.84 15.35 -11.31
CA ASN A 66 -1.67 14.18 -12.15
C ASN A 66 -0.42 13.40 -11.70
N LEU A 67 -0.63 12.28 -11.00
CA LEU A 67 0.46 11.47 -10.43
C LEU A 67 1.44 10.95 -11.50
N ASN A 68 0.94 10.66 -12.70
CA ASN A 68 1.76 10.09 -13.78
C ASN A 68 2.66 11.14 -14.47
N ALA A 69 2.41 12.43 -14.24
CA ALA A 69 3.20 13.53 -14.76
C ALA A 69 4.18 14.11 -13.72
N LEU A 70 4.10 13.67 -12.45
CA LEU A 70 5.00 14.15 -11.40
C LEU A 70 6.43 13.66 -11.63
N PRO A 71 7.44 14.52 -11.40
CA PRO A 71 8.82 14.10 -11.20
C PRO A 71 8.93 13.07 -10.07
N GLN A 72 9.97 12.23 -10.12
CA GLN A 72 10.11 11.09 -9.20
C GLN A 72 10.23 11.52 -7.73
N ASP A 73 10.89 12.63 -7.45
CA ASP A 73 11.02 13.23 -6.12
C ASP A 73 9.67 13.70 -5.58
N GLN A 74 8.87 14.39 -6.40
CA GLN A 74 7.53 14.85 -6.03
C GLN A 74 6.55 13.69 -5.87
N LEU A 75 6.64 12.66 -6.72
CA LEU A 75 5.84 11.44 -6.58
C LEU A 75 6.18 10.70 -5.28
N ARG A 76 7.46 10.66 -4.91
CA ARG A 76 7.91 10.06 -3.64
C ARG A 76 7.31 10.79 -2.44
N LEU A 77 7.29 12.11 -2.45
CA LEU A 77 6.63 12.93 -1.41
C LEU A 77 5.12 12.69 -1.37
N ALA A 78 4.47 12.67 -2.53
CA ALA A 78 3.03 12.44 -2.61
C ALA A 78 2.60 11.07 -2.06
N ARG A 79 3.48 10.06 -2.12
CA ARG A 79 3.21 8.71 -1.61
C ARG A 79 3.04 8.62 -0.10
N SER A 80 3.43 9.64 0.68
CA SER A 80 3.11 9.70 2.11
C SER A 80 1.61 9.90 2.35
N ASP A 81 0.91 10.54 1.40
CA ASP A 81 -0.51 10.87 1.51
C ASP A 81 -1.44 9.76 1.01
N PHE A 82 -0.90 8.75 0.36
CA PHE A 82 -1.65 7.57 -0.06
C PHE A 82 -0.84 6.29 0.16
N GLN A 83 -1.46 5.30 0.78
CA GLN A 83 -0.80 4.07 1.20
C GLN A 83 -1.56 2.85 0.68
N MET A 84 -0.85 1.73 0.54
CA MET A 84 -1.42 0.47 0.06
C MET A 84 -1.27 -0.63 1.11
N VAL A 85 -2.35 -1.36 1.34
CA VAL A 85 -2.34 -2.63 2.08
C VAL A 85 -2.42 -3.76 1.05
N PHE A 86 -1.38 -4.59 0.99
CA PHE A 86 -1.26 -5.69 0.04
C PHE A 86 -2.00 -6.94 0.53
N GLN A 87 -2.42 -7.78 -0.41
CA GLN A 87 -3.11 -9.04 -0.17
C GLN A 87 -2.26 -10.04 0.65
N ASP A 88 -0.95 -10.11 0.38
CA ASP A 88 -0.04 -11.04 1.06
C ASP A 88 0.71 -10.35 2.20
N PRO A 89 0.33 -10.62 3.47
CA PRO A 89 1.03 -10.07 4.62
C PRO A 89 2.42 -10.70 4.83
N TYR A 90 2.66 -11.92 4.31
CA TYR A 90 3.94 -12.59 4.44
C TYR A 90 5.01 -11.95 3.57
N GLY A 91 4.69 -11.69 2.29
CA GLY A 91 5.60 -11.05 1.35
C GLY A 91 5.78 -9.55 1.58
N SER A 92 4.87 -8.92 2.35
CA SER A 92 4.90 -7.47 2.57
C SER A 92 5.76 -7.02 3.76
N LEU A 93 6.17 -7.94 4.66
CA LEU A 93 6.95 -7.65 5.85
C LEU A 93 8.33 -8.33 5.75
N ASP A 94 9.43 -7.57 5.85
CA ASP A 94 10.79 -8.15 5.89
C ASP A 94 10.97 -8.96 7.19
N PRO A 95 11.11 -10.29 7.13
CA PRO A 95 11.18 -11.15 8.31
C PRO A 95 12.44 -10.93 9.16
N ARG A 96 13.44 -10.22 8.63
CA ARG A 96 14.71 -9.91 9.31
C ARG A 96 14.64 -8.62 10.11
N GLN A 97 13.56 -7.85 9.96
CA GLN A 97 13.39 -6.58 10.66
C GLN A 97 12.39 -6.71 11.80
N LYS A 98 12.64 -5.97 12.89
CA LYS A 98 11.69 -5.83 13.98
C LYS A 98 10.46 -5.04 13.54
N VAL A 99 9.32 -5.30 14.18
CA VAL A 99 8.05 -4.61 13.90
C VAL A 99 8.20 -3.09 13.97
N LEU A 100 8.95 -2.56 14.93
CA LEU A 100 9.24 -1.12 15.03
C LEU A 100 9.78 -0.58 13.70
N ARG A 101 10.79 -1.24 13.12
CA ARG A 101 11.43 -0.80 11.89
C ARG A 101 10.48 -0.89 10.69
N ILE A 102 9.70 -1.97 10.62
CA ILE A 102 8.72 -2.21 9.57
C ILE A 102 7.64 -1.12 9.60
N VAL A 103 7.05 -0.88 10.77
CA VAL A 103 5.95 0.09 10.91
C VAL A 103 6.43 1.52 10.64
N THR A 104 7.66 1.88 11.02
CA THR A 104 8.21 3.23 10.82
C THR A 104 8.82 3.45 9.43
N GLU A 105 8.95 2.42 8.60
CA GLU A 105 9.56 2.52 7.27
C GLU A 105 9.00 3.68 6.41
N PRO A 106 7.67 3.89 6.29
CA PRO A 106 7.13 4.98 5.49
C PRO A 106 7.55 6.37 5.97
N LEU A 107 7.80 6.56 7.27
CA LEU A 107 8.26 7.83 7.83
C LEU A 107 9.70 8.16 7.41
N HIS A 108 10.56 7.14 7.25
CA HIS A 108 11.95 7.39 6.82
C HIS A 108 12.04 7.92 5.38
N SER A 109 11.09 7.59 4.53
CA SER A 109 11.06 8.08 3.14
C SER A 109 10.74 9.58 3.08
N THR A 110 9.94 10.10 4.00
CA THR A 110 9.59 11.52 4.11
C THR A 110 10.69 12.34 4.79
N LEU A 111 11.35 11.80 5.80
CA LEU A 111 12.43 12.46 6.53
C LEU A 111 13.66 12.71 5.66
N ASN A 112 14.01 11.77 4.78
CA ASN A 112 15.15 11.90 3.86
C ASN A 112 14.92 12.92 2.73
N SER A 113 13.73 13.51 2.63
CA SER A 113 13.37 14.49 1.58
C SER A 113 13.62 15.95 2.00
N GLY A 114 14.32 16.20 3.10
CA GLY A 114 14.82 17.53 3.49
C GLY A 114 13.77 18.53 4.00
N SER A 115 12.52 18.12 4.17
CA SER A 115 11.41 19.02 4.51
C SER A 115 10.95 18.94 5.99
N GLY A 116 11.68 18.26 6.86
CA GLY A 116 11.30 18.16 8.26
C GLY A 116 12.45 18.01 9.22
N GLN A 117 12.34 18.60 10.42
CA GLN A 117 13.16 18.22 11.55
C GLN A 117 13.04 16.71 11.75
N GLY A 118 14.18 16.01 11.74
CA GLY A 118 14.21 14.55 11.91
C GLY A 118 13.45 14.16 13.16
N LEU A 119 12.52 13.21 13.04
CA LEU A 119 11.84 12.63 14.20
C LEU A 119 12.88 11.96 15.09
N SER A 120 12.81 12.17 16.39
CA SER A 120 13.66 11.46 17.34
C SER A 120 13.34 9.96 17.35
N ALA A 121 14.26 9.14 17.83
CA ALA A 121 14.00 7.70 18.00
C ALA A 121 12.79 7.44 18.93
N GLN A 122 12.57 8.31 19.91
CA GLN A 122 11.43 8.22 20.82
C GLN A 122 10.13 8.57 20.10
N ASP A 123 10.09 9.64 19.29
CA ASP A 123 8.90 10.00 18.49
C ASP A 123 8.49 8.89 17.52
N LEU A 124 9.47 8.25 16.87
CA LEU A 124 9.21 7.11 16.00
C LEU A 124 8.61 5.94 16.76
N LYS A 125 9.16 5.63 17.95
CA LYS A 125 8.66 4.55 18.81
C LYS A 125 7.24 4.83 19.30
N ASP A 126 6.96 6.05 19.73
CA ASP A 126 5.64 6.45 20.22
C ASP A 126 4.58 6.41 19.12
N ARG A 127 4.90 6.89 17.92
CA ARG A 127 4.02 6.78 16.74
C ARG A 127 3.77 5.33 16.34
N ALA A 128 4.80 4.49 16.35
CA ALA A 128 4.65 3.07 16.03
C ALA A 128 3.82 2.33 17.08
N ALA A 129 4.02 2.64 18.38
CA ALA A 129 3.21 2.09 19.46
C ALA A 129 1.73 2.46 19.31
N PHE A 130 1.45 3.73 19.02
CA PHE A 130 0.11 4.19 18.74
C PHE A 130 -0.51 3.45 17.54
N ALA A 131 0.20 3.37 16.41
CA ALA A 131 -0.30 2.68 15.21
C ALA A 131 -0.58 1.18 15.47
N LEU A 132 0.22 0.50 16.31
CA LEU A 132 -0.07 -0.88 16.70
C LEU A 132 -1.33 -1.00 17.57
N THR A 133 -1.53 -0.07 18.51
CA THR A 133 -2.73 -0.10 19.36
C THR A 133 -4.02 0.17 18.60
N GLU A 134 -3.98 1.03 17.58
CA GLU A 134 -5.11 1.27 16.67
C GLU A 134 -5.58 0.00 15.93
N VAL A 135 -4.67 -0.93 15.67
CA VAL A 135 -5.01 -2.22 15.03
C VAL A 135 -5.15 -3.37 16.05
N GLY A 136 -5.26 -3.08 17.36
CA GLY A 136 -5.47 -4.06 18.41
C GLY A 136 -4.26 -4.94 18.72
N LEU A 137 -3.04 -4.45 18.46
CA LEU A 137 -1.78 -5.06 18.89
C LEU A 137 -1.21 -4.29 20.11
N ARG A 138 -0.22 -4.86 20.77
CA ARG A 138 0.38 -4.26 21.98
C ARG A 138 1.61 -3.43 21.60
N ALA A 139 1.86 -2.33 22.31
CA ALA A 139 3.08 -1.55 22.14
C ALA A 139 4.35 -2.36 22.36
N SER A 140 4.32 -3.36 23.26
CA SER A 140 5.45 -4.28 23.50
C SER A 140 5.80 -5.18 22.31
N ASP A 141 4.90 -5.29 21.33
CA ASP A 141 5.11 -6.10 20.13
C ASP A 141 6.08 -5.43 19.14
N LEU A 142 6.44 -4.17 19.36
CA LEU A 142 7.40 -3.43 18.52
C LEU A 142 8.79 -4.07 18.45
N ASP A 143 9.20 -4.77 19.52
CA ASP A 143 10.52 -5.40 19.61
C ASP A 143 10.60 -6.80 19.00
N LYS A 144 9.45 -7.37 18.60
CA LYS A 144 9.32 -8.69 18.00
C LYS A 144 9.58 -8.69 16.49
N TYR A 145 9.75 -9.88 15.95
CA TYR A 145 9.92 -10.13 14.52
C TYR A 145 8.61 -10.67 13.91
N PRO A 146 8.38 -10.50 12.60
CA PRO A 146 7.16 -10.98 11.93
C PRO A 146 6.86 -12.47 12.13
N HIS A 147 7.87 -13.32 12.21
CA HIS A 147 7.67 -14.77 12.40
C HIS A 147 7.08 -15.16 13.77
N GLU A 148 7.08 -14.25 14.75
CA GLU A 148 6.49 -14.45 16.08
C GLU A 148 4.97 -14.18 16.10
N PHE A 149 4.36 -13.81 14.96
CA PHE A 149 2.96 -13.42 14.84
C PHE A 149 2.17 -14.37 13.94
N SER A 150 0.87 -14.53 14.25
CA SER A 150 -0.08 -15.20 13.36
C SER A 150 -0.28 -14.42 12.06
N GLY A 151 -0.87 -15.05 11.04
CA GLY A 151 -1.20 -14.41 9.76
C GLY A 151 -2.04 -13.15 9.93
N GLY A 152 -3.10 -13.21 10.77
CA GLY A 152 -3.95 -12.07 11.05
C GLY A 152 -3.22 -10.94 11.80
N GLN A 153 -2.31 -11.27 12.71
CA GLN A 153 -1.50 -10.26 13.38
C GLN A 153 -0.50 -9.59 12.43
N ARG A 154 0.10 -10.34 11.49
CA ARG A 154 0.97 -9.78 10.43
C ARG A 154 0.19 -8.84 9.52
N GLN A 155 -1.06 -9.18 9.18
CA GLN A 155 -1.94 -8.28 8.43
C GLN A 155 -2.18 -6.98 9.19
N ARG A 156 -2.45 -7.04 10.50
CA ARG A 156 -2.60 -5.85 11.35
C ARG A 156 -1.31 -5.01 11.39
N ILE A 157 -0.13 -5.63 11.42
CA ILE A 157 1.15 -4.92 11.34
C ILE A 157 1.27 -4.19 9.97
N ALA A 158 0.89 -4.83 8.86
CA ALA A 158 0.89 -4.21 7.54
C ALA A 158 -0.09 -3.03 7.46
N ILE A 159 -1.25 -3.12 8.11
CA ILE A 159 -2.21 -2.02 8.23
C ILE A 159 -1.63 -0.88 9.09
N ALA A 160 -1.03 -1.19 10.25
CA ALA A 160 -0.39 -0.19 11.11
C ALA A 160 0.71 0.58 10.34
N ARG A 161 1.51 -0.12 9.53
CA ARG A 161 2.50 0.49 8.64
C ARG A 161 1.87 1.46 7.65
N ALA A 162 0.73 1.12 7.08
CA ALA A 162 0.03 2.02 6.16
C ALA A 162 -0.58 3.24 6.88
N LEU A 163 -1.07 3.08 8.10
CA LEU A 163 -1.71 4.14 8.88
C LEU A 163 -0.73 5.15 9.49
N ILE A 164 0.54 4.79 9.71
CA ILE A 164 1.49 5.60 10.48
C ILE A 164 1.75 6.99 9.89
N THR A 165 1.61 7.13 8.56
CA THR A 165 1.74 8.42 7.87
C THR A 165 0.47 9.27 7.94
N ARG A 166 -0.63 8.74 8.47
CA ARG A 166 -1.98 9.34 8.44
C ARG A 166 -2.40 9.73 7.01
N PRO A 167 -2.42 8.77 6.08
CA PRO A 167 -2.67 9.05 4.67
C PRO A 167 -4.10 9.51 4.43
N SER A 168 -4.29 10.31 3.38
CA SER A 168 -5.61 10.74 2.92
C SER A 168 -6.35 9.68 2.10
N LEU A 169 -5.62 8.69 1.58
CA LEU A 169 -6.15 7.57 0.80
C LEU A 169 -5.47 6.26 1.21
N ILE A 170 -6.26 5.24 1.44
CA ILE A 170 -5.78 3.86 1.59
C ILE A 170 -6.40 3.03 0.48
N VAL A 171 -5.54 2.32 -0.26
CA VAL A 171 -5.95 1.30 -1.23
C VAL A 171 -5.68 -0.07 -0.62
N ALA A 172 -6.71 -0.85 -0.42
CA ALA A 172 -6.61 -2.18 0.14
C ALA A 172 -6.91 -3.23 -0.95
N ASP A 173 -5.91 -4.07 -1.26
CA ASP A 173 -6.04 -5.16 -2.24
C ASP A 173 -6.30 -6.45 -1.48
N GLU A 174 -7.58 -6.85 -1.40
CA GLU A 174 -8.07 -8.02 -0.67
C GLU A 174 -7.50 -8.15 0.77
N PRO A 175 -7.61 -7.10 1.61
CA PRO A 175 -6.88 -7.00 2.88
C PRO A 175 -7.31 -8.04 3.92
N VAL A 176 -8.40 -8.73 3.70
CA VAL A 176 -9.00 -9.68 4.65
C VAL A 176 -9.10 -11.10 4.11
N SER A 177 -8.60 -11.38 2.89
CA SER A 177 -8.68 -12.70 2.26
C SER A 177 -7.97 -13.81 3.05
N ALA A 178 -6.96 -13.46 3.86
CA ALA A 178 -6.19 -14.38 4.71
C ALA A 178 -6.64 -14.37 6.17
N LEU A 179 -7.75 -13.70 6.52
CA LEU A 179 -8.22 -13.56 7.88
C LEU A 179 -9.49 -14.40 8.13
N ASP A 180 -9.62 -14.95 9.34
CA ASP A 180 -10.86 -15.56 9.81
C ASP A 180 -11.98 -14.53 9.88
N VAL A 181 -13.22 -14.96 9.65
CA VAL A 181 -14.41 -14.10 9.59
C VAL A 181 -14.56 -13.20 10.84
N SER A 182 -14.19 -13.72 12.02
CA SER A 182 -14.25 -12.96 13.28
C SER A 182 -13.22 -11.82 13.33
N VAL A 183 -12.09 -11.95 12.63
CA VAL A 183 -11.02 -10.93 12.55
C VAL A 183 -11.32 -9.93 11.44
N GLN A 184 -11.97 -10.37 10.36
CA GLN A 184 -12.39 -9.49 9.27
C GLN A 184 -13.28 -8.34 9.76
N ALA A 185 -14.24 -8.64 10.65
CA ALA A 185 -15.14 -7.64 11.22
C ALA A 185 -14.45 -6.60 12.13
N GLN A 186 -13.21 -6.84 12.55
CA GLN A 186 -12.43 -5.90 13.36
C GLN A 186 -11.49 -5.03 12.52
N VAL A 187 -11.25 -5.40 11.27
CA VAL A 187 -10.30 -4.74 10.35
C VAL A 187 -11.04 -3.85 9.35
N LEU A 188 -12.30 -4.14 9.05
CA LEU A 188 -13.18 -3.35 8.17
C LEU A 188 -13.94 -2.29 8.96
#